data_3629da4f0fcb4e49292fdba5abc28f1e
#
_entry.id   3629da4f0fcb4e49292fdba5abc28f1e
#
_cell.length_a   1.000
_cell.length_b   1.000
_cell.length_c   1.000
_cell.angle_alpha   90.00
_cell.angle_beta   90.00
_cell.angle_gamma   90.00
#
_symmetry.space_group_name_H-M   'P 1'
#
loop_
_entity.id
_entity.type
_entity.pdbx_description
1 polymer ?
#
loop_
_entity_poly.entity_id
_entity_poly.type
_entity_poly.pdbx_seq_one_letter_code
_entity_poly.pdbx_strand_id
1 'polypeptide(L)'
;MNYFRVNCYCGYTKKEQFIAGGGEDEDETIIISAKREAYEEANIGMDCKYSVLDTQNSIPTYCFKEARKIWGENCLVIPEYTFAARMDTTILELSQEHTKYEWVDYKTALKRLRYDSNKTALWELDSKIKLGTLN
;
A
#
# COMPACT_ATOMS: atom_id res chain seq x y z
N MET A 1 -2.39 17.67 12.11
CA MET A 1 -2.90 16.31 11.87
C MET A 1 -2.13 15.72 10.71
N ASN A 2 -1.24 14.82 11.00
CA ASN A 2 -0.30 14.33 10.01
C ASN A 2 -0.75 12.95 9.51
N TYR A 3 -1.33 12.89 8.32
CA TYR A 3 -1.45 11.64 7.58
C TYR A 3 -0.15 11.43 6.83
N PHE A 4 0.54 10.36 7.18
CA PHE A 4 1.87 10.11 6.64
C PHE A 4 1.80 9.15 5.47
N ARG A 5 2.55 9.49 4.45
CA ARG A 5 2.75 8.69 3.26
C ARG A 5 4.13 8.12 3.32
N VAL A 6 4.24 6.83 3.25
CA VAL A 6 5.55 6.17 3.22
C VAL A 6 5.89 5.84 1.79
N ASN A 7 6.91 6.45 1.26
CA ASN A 7 7.54 5.98 0.04
C ASN A 7 8.59 4.95 0.42
N CYS A 8 8.34 3.70 0.06
CA CYS A 8 9.32 2.65 0.21
C CYS A 8 10.01 2.39 -1.12
N TYR A 9 11.32 2.21 -1.07
CA TYR A 9 12.08 1.76 -2.22
C TYR A 9 12.16 0.24 -2.17
N CYS A 10 11.46 -0.42 -3.07
CA CYS A 10 11.49 -1.86 -3.17
C CYS A 10 12.81 -2.31 -3.80
N GLY A 11 13.60 -3.09 -3.06
CA GLY A 11 14.86 -3.65 -3.54
C GLY A 11 14.70 -4.55 -4.77
N TYR A 12 13.56 -5.21 -4.89
CA TYR A 12 13.22 -6.11 -5.99
C TYR A 12 12.96 -5.37 -7.30
N THR A 13 12.13 -4.34 -7.26
CA THR A 13 11.72 -3.58 -8.45
C THR A 13 12.60 -2.38 -8.72
N LYS A 14 13.39 -1.96 -7.73
CA LYS A 14 14.20 -0.72 -7.75
C LYS A 14 13.35 0.52 -8.05
N LYS A 15 12.11 0.54 -7.56
CA LYS A 15 11.14 1.60 -7.81
C LYS A 15 10.54 2.10 -6.51
N GLU A 16 10.14 3.36 -6.50
CA GLU A 16 9.41 3.93 -5.38
C GLU A 16 7.94 3.57 -5.48
N GLN A 17 7.42 3.02 -4.40
CA GLN A 17 6.03 2.57 -4.29
C GLN A 17 5.56 2.63 -2.84
N PHE A 18 4.26 2.46 -2.64
CA PHE A 18 3.69 2.21 -1.33
C PHE A 18 3.96 0.76 -0.89
N ILE A 19 3.78 0.52 0.41
CA ILE A 19 3.77 -0.85 0.91
C ILE A 19 2.64 -1.61 0.20
N ALA A 20 2.97 -2.76 -0.32
CA ALA A 20 2.01 -3.62 -1.03
C ALA A 20 2.22 -5.07 -0.62
N GLY A 21 1.14 -5.79 -0.43
CA GLY A 21 1.18 -7.20 -0.08
C GLY A 21 -0.10 -7.92 -0.49
N GLY A 22 -0.14 -9.21 -0.29
CA GLY A 22 -1.25 -10.07 -0.64
C GLY A 22 -2.05 -10.57 0.56
N GLY A 23 -3.31 -10.93 0.32
CA GLY A 23 -4.14 -11.62 1.30
C GLY A 23 -3.70 -13.08 1.47
N GLU A 24 -3.91 -13.61 2.66
CA GLU A 24 -3.75 -15.03 2.99
C GLU A 24 -5.12 -15.66 3.29
N ASP A 25 -5.19 -17.00 3.20
CA ASP A 25 -6.46 -17.71 3.41
C ASP A 25 -7.05 -17.52 4.82
N GLU A 26 -6.18 -17.27 5.81
CA GLU A 26 -6.60 -16.99 7.19
C GLU A 26 -7.11 -15.57 7.42
N ASP A 27 -6.90 -14.65 6.47
CA ASP A 27 -7.34 -13.28 6.60
C ASP A 27 -8.85 -13.18 6.41
N GLU A 28 -9.57 -12.73 7.42
CA GLU A 28 -11.04 -12.63 7.39
C GLU A 28 -11.54 -11.51 6.48
N THR A 29 -10.77 -10.43 6.33
CA THR A 29 -11.14 -9.27 5.52
C THR A 29 -9.92 -8.66 4.83
N ILE A 30 -10.17 -7.84 3.81
CA ILE A 30 -9.11 -7.16 3.06
C ILE A 30 -8.32 -6.19 3.95
N ILE A 31 -8.99 -5.50 4.88
CA ILE A 31 -8.32 -4.58 5.79
C ILE A 31 -7.40 -5.32 6.78
N ILE A 32 -7.76 -6.52 7.19
CA ILE A 32 -6.91 -7.36 8.03
C ILE A 32 -5.64 -7.75 7.27
N SER A 33 -5.78 -8.13 6.00
CA SER A 33 -4.63 -8.39 5.13
C SER A 33 -3.71 -7.16 5.04
N ALA A 34 -4.28 -5.98 4.80
CA ALA A 34 -3.51 -4.74 4.70
C ALA A 34 -2.76 -4.41 6.00
N LYS A 35 -3.41 -4.57 7.15
CA LYS A 35 -2.78 -4.34 8.45
C LYS A 35 -1.65 -5.33 8.72
N ARG A 36 -1.86 -6.60 8.40
CA ARG A 36 -0.83 -7.63 8.56
C ARG A 36 0.39 -7.33 7.69
N GLU A 37 0.19 -7.03 6.41
CA GLU A 37 1.28 -6.70 5.50
C GLU A 37 2.05 -5.44 5.95
N ALA A 38 1.35 -4.41 6.37
CA ALA A 38 1.97 -3.19 6.88
C ALA A 38 2.81 -3.46 8.14
N TYR A 39 2.35 -4.34 9.01
CA TYR A 39 3.10 -4.76 10.19
C TYR A 39 4.34 -5.58 9.80
N GLU A 40 4.19 -6.57 8.94
CA GLU A 40 5.28 -7.44 8.51
C GLU A 40 6.36 -6.68 7.74
N GLU A 41 5.97 -5.78 6.86
CA GLU A 41 6.91 -5.08 5.97
C GLU A 41 7.52 -3.81 6.56
N ALA A 42 6.85 -3.15 7.47
CA ALA A 42 7.29 -1.86 7.99
C ALA A 42 7.06 -1.64 9.49
N ASN A 43 6.65 -2.69 10.21
CA ASN A 43 6.33 -2.62 11.63
C ASN A 43 5.29 -1.53 11.98
N ILE A 44 4.33 -1.30 11.08
CA ILE A 44 3.21 -0.40 11.34
C ILE A 44 2.21 -1.12 12.23
N GLY A 45 1.92 -0.55 13.39
CA GLY A 45 1.05 -1.18 14.38
C GLY A 45 -0.34 -1.48 13.84
N MET A 46 -0.88 -2.64 14.17
CA MET A 46 -2.23 -3.06 13.75
C MET A 46 -3.33 -2.23 14.41
N ASP A 47 -3.00 -1.53 15.48
CA ASP A 47 -3.87 -0.60 16.22
C ASP A 47 -3.86 0.83 15.68
N CYS A 48 -3.01 1.12 14.70
CA CYS A 48 -3.04 2.41 13.99
C CYS A 48 -4.41 2.64 13.34
N LYS A 49 -4.79 3.90 13.20
CA LYS A 49 -6.02 4.25 12.50
C LYS A 49 -5.84 4.04 11.00
N TYR A 50 -6.58 3.09 10.46
CA TYR A 50 -6.65 2.81 9.03
C TYR A 50 -7.92 3.40 8.44
N SER A 51 -7.81 3.89 7.21
CA SER A 51 -8.94 4.37 6.41
C SER A 51 -8.93 3.65 5.06
N VAL A 52 -10.09 3.18 4.63
CA VAL A 52 -10.26 2.57 3.31
C VAL A 52 -10.38 3.69 2.29
N LEU A 53 -9.60 3.62 1.21
CA LEU A 53 -9.74 4.52 0.07
C LEU A 53 -10.64 3.87 -0.99
N ASP A 54 -11.26 4.70 -1.82
CA ASP A 54 -12.11 4.22 -2.91
C ASP A 54 -11.31 3.74 -4.12
N THR A 55 -10.05 4.15 -4.20
CA THR A 55 -9.15 3.74 -5.28
C THR A 55 -8.97 2.23 -5.29
N GLN A 56 -9.32 1.62 -6.41
CA GLN A 56 -9.12 0.21 -6.70
C GLN A 56 -8.45 0.06 -8.06
N ASN A 57 -7.71 -1.01 -8.23
CA ASN A 57 -7.04 -1.33 -9.48
C ASN A 57 -7.15 -2.83 -9.77
N SER A 58 -6.93 -3.20 -11.02
CA SER A 58 -6.82 -4.61 -11.43
C SER A 58 -5.38 -4.86 -11.88
N ILE A 59 -4.77 -5.91 -11.32
CA ILE A 59 -3.39 -6.28 -11.65
C ILE A 59 -3.42 -7.53 -12.51
N PRO A 60 -2.77 -7.53 -13.68
CA PRO A 60 -2.65 -8.73 -14.51
C PRO A 60 -1.85 -9.81 -13.77
N THR A 61 -2.34 -11.03 -13.80
CA THR A 61 -1.70 -12.14 -13.09
C THR A 61 -0.35 -12.53 -13.67
N TYR A 62 -0.03 -12.14 -14.91
CA TYR A 62 1.30 -12.38 -15.48
C TYR A 62 2.42 -11.64 -14.73
N CYS A 63 2.09 -10.63 -13.92
CA CYS A 63 3.08 -9.95 -13.07
C CYS A 63 3.63 -10.84 -11.93
N PHE A 64 3.01 -11.97 -11.66
CA PHE A 64 3.36 -12.88 -10.57
C PHE A 64 3.79 -14.24 -11.10
N LYS A 65 4.97 -14.71 -10.67
CA LYS A 65 5.55 -15.99 -11.15
C LYS A 65 4.69 -17.22 -10.84
N GLU A 66 4.05 -17.23 -9.69
CA GLU A 66 3.29 -18.39 -9.18
C GLU A 66 1.78 -18.23 -9.35
N ALA A 67 1.35 -17.28 -10.18
CA ALA A 67 -0.07 -16.93 -10.33
C ALA A 67 -0.97 -18.12 -10.65
N ARG A 68 -0.54 -18.97 -11.59
CA ARG A 68 -1.33 -20.15 -12.00
C ARG A 68 -1.51 -21.18 -10.90
N LYS A 69 -0.50 -21.35 -10.06
CA LYS A 69 -0.58 -22.24 -8.90
C LYS A 69 -1.48 -21.70 -7.81
N ILE A 70 -1.43 -20.39 -7.56
CA ILE A 70 -2.15 -19.73 -6.46
C ILE A 70 -3.61 -19.51 -6.83
N TRP A 71 -3.89 -19.03 -8.05
CA TRP A 71 -5.23 -18.57 -8.46
C TRP A 71 -5.86 -19.38 -9.61
N GLY A 72 -5.13 -20.34 -10.18
CA GLY A 72 -5.59 -21.13 -11.32
C GLY A 72 -5.32 -20.46 -12.66
N GLU A 73 -5.48 -21.23 -13.73
CA GLU A 73 -5.16 -20.80 -15.11
C GLU A 73 -6.14 -19.76 -15.67
N ASN A 74 -7.36 -19.73 -15.16
CA ASN A 74 -8.42 -18.85 -15.66
C ASN A 74 -8.48 -17.50 -14.92
N CYS A 75 -7.69 -17.32 -13.88
CA CYS A 75 -7.61 -16.04 -13.16
C CYS A 75 -6.62 -15.12 -13.87
N LEU A 76 -7.12 -14.16 -14.64
CA LEU A 76 -6.31 -13.29 -15.48
C LEU A 76 -5.97 -11.96 -14.81
N VAL A 77 -6.81 -11.52 -13.87
CA VAL A 77 -6.59 -10.28 -13.09
C VAL A 77 -6.96 -10.50 -11.64
N ILE A 78 -6.28 -9.78 -10.76
CA ILE A 78 -6.63 -9.72 -9.34
C ILE A 78 -6.89 -8.27 -8.93
N PRO A 79 -7.79 -8.02 -7.97
CA PRO A 79 -8.06 -6.67 -7.48
C PRO A 79 -6.95 -6.21 -6.53
N GLU A 80 -6.64 -4.92 -6.60
CA GLU A 80 -5.80 -4.21 -5.65
C GLU A 80 -6.65 -3.18 -4.91
N TYR A 81 -6.58 -3.19 -3.59
CA TYR A 81 -7.28 -2.24 -2.71
C TYR A 81 -6.26 -1.35 -2.01
N THR A 82 -6.67 -0.15 -1.67
CA THR A 82 -5.78 0.85 -1.07
C THR A 82 -6.31 1.33 0.27
N PHE A 83 -5.39 1.46 1.21
CA PHE A 83 -5.66 1.93 2.56
C PHE A 83 -4.69 3.03 2.94
N ALA A 84 -5.12 3.92 3.83
CA ALA A 84 -4.26 4.89 4.47
C ALA A 84 -4.13 4.55 5.95
N ALA A 85 -2.92 4.61 6.47
CA ALA A 85 -2.63 4.44 7.89
C ALA A 85 -2.15 5.76 8.48
N ARG A 86 -2.75 6.16 9.60
CA ARG A 86 -2.28 7.29 10.38
C ARG A 86 -1.33 6.80 11.47
N MET A 87 -0.16 7.40 11.52
CA MET A 87 0.86 7.08 12.52
C MET A 87 1.23 8.30 13.35
N ASP A 88 1.59 8.05 14.61
CA ASP A 88 2.09 9.07 15.53
C ASP A 88 3.63 9.14 15.55
N THR A 89 4.29 8.21 14.87
CA THR A 89 5.75 8.16 14.73
C THR A 89 6.16 8.16 13.27
N THR A 90 7.37 8.66 12.98
CA THR A 90 7.99 8.61 11.66
C THR A 90 8.99 7.47 11.52
N ILE A 91 9.18 6.66 12.58
CA ILE A 91 10.15 5.57 12.59
C ILE A 91 9.48 4.28 12.12
N LEU A 92 10.05 3.67 11.08
CA LEU A 92 9.64 2.37 10.54
C LEU A 92 10.79 1.37 10.64
N GLU A 93 10.44 0.10 10.78
CA GLU A 93 11.37 -1.02 10.68
C GLU A 93 11.00 -1.83 9.44
N LEU A 94 11.77 -1.65 8.37
CA LEU A 94 11.52 -2.31 7.10
C LEU A 94 11.93 -3.77 7.13
N SER A 95 11.14 -4.63 6.46
CA SER A 95 11.53 -6.00 6.16
C SER A 95 12.62 -6.01 5.09
N GLN A 96 13.13 -7.21 4.78
CA GLN A 96 14.18 -7.41 3.76
C GLN A 96 13.72 -7.06 2.33
N GLU A 97 12.42 -6.95 2.09
CA GLU A 97 11.86 -6.61 0.79
C GLU A 97 12.08 -5.15 0.41
N HIS A 98 12.27 -4.29 1.40
CA HIS A 98 12.47 -2.86 1.21
C HIS A 98 13.86 -2.45 1.69
N THR A 99 14.51 -1.55 0.96
CA THR A 99 15.86 -1.09 1.28
C THR A 99 15.89 0.22 2.03
N LYS A 100 14.90 1.07 1.81
CA LYS A 100 14.76 2.36 2.51
C LYS A 100 13.33 2.87 2.43
N TYR A 101 13.01 3.81 3.33
CA TYR A 101 11.77 4.57 3.30
C TYR A 101 12.08 6.06 3.47
N GLU A 102 11.12 6.89 3.07
CA GLU A 102 11.22 8.33 3.24
C GLU A 102 9.81 8.92 3.43
N TRP A 103 9.69 9.83 4.39
CA TRP A 103 8.49 10.64 4.60
C TRP A 103 8.57 11.88 3.74
N VAL A 104 7.61 12.06 2.85
CA VAL A 104 7.60 13.18 1.90
C VAL A 104 6.22 13.82 1.84
N ASP A 105 6.16 15.07 1.39
CA ASP A 105 4.91 15.74 1.13
C ASP A 105 4.19 15.20 -0.12
N TYR A 106 2.95 15.64 -0.32
CA TYR A 106 2.13 15.20 -1.45
C TYR A 106 2.79 15.44 -2.81
N LYS A 107 3.30 16.66 -3.04
CA LYS A 107 3.89 17.02 -4.34
C LYS A 107 5.12 16.19 -4.66
N THR A 108 5.97 15.98 -3.68
CA THR A 108 7.18 15.16 -3.82
C THR A 108 6.80 13.70 -4.10
N ALA A 109 5.87 13.15 -3.32
CA ALA A 109 5.40 11.77 -3.52
C ALA A 109 4.79 11.57 -4.91
N LEU A 110 3.96 12.51 -5.36
CA LEU A 110 3.31 12.43 -6.67
C LEU A 110 4.32 12.36 -7.83
N LYS A 111 5.43 13.10 -7.72
CA LYS A 111 6.50 13.06 -8.73
C LYS A 111 7.30 11.76 -8.71
N ARG A 112 7.50 11.20 -7.53
CA ARG A 112 8.40 10.06 -7.32
C ARG A 112 7.73 8.70 -7.50
N LEU A 113 6.43 8.59 -7.22
CA LEU A 113 5.69 7.34 -7.38
C LEU A 113 5.68 6.87 -8.83
N ARG A 114 5.93 5.57 -9.00
CA ARG A 114 6.02 4.95 -10.32
C ARG A 114 4.65 4.54 -10.89
N TYR A 115 3.77 4.03 -10.04
CA TYR A 115 2.53 3.39 -10.49
C TYR A 115 1.35 4.36 -10.44
N ASP A 116 0.53 4.37 -11.51
CA ASP A 116 -0.63 5.25 -11.60
C ASP A 116 -1.68 4.98 -10.52
N SER A 117 -1.86 3.73 -10.12
CA SER A 117 -2.75 3.38 -9.00
C SER A 117 -2.32 4.03 -7.68
N ASN A 118 -1.01 4.06 -7.42
CA ASN A 118 -0.46 4.74 -6.25
C ASN A 118 -0.68 6.26 -6.31
N LYS A 119 -0.53 6.86 -7.50
CA LYS A 119 -0.77 8.29 -7.69
C LYS A 119 -2.24 8.65 -7.50
N THR A 120 -3.15 7.83 -8.01
CA THR A 120 -4.59 8.03 -7.82
C THR A 120 -4.97 7.94 -6.35
N ALA A 121 -4.49 6.91 -5.65
CA ALA A 121 -4.72 6.74 -4.22
C ALA A 121 -4.15 7.91 -3.39
N LEU A 122 -2.98 8.39 -3.77
CA LEU A 122 -2.36 9.55 -3.14
C LEU A 122 -3.21 10.82 -3.30
N TRP A 123 -3.71 11.06 -4.52
CA TRP A 123 -4.59 12.19 -4.80
C TRP A 123 -5.90 12.09 -4.01
N GLU A 124 -6.51 10.91 -3.95
CA GLU A 124 -7.72 10.67 -3.17
C GLU A 124 -7.49 10.96 -1.68
N LEU A 125 -6.41 10.44 -1.12
CA LEU A 125 -6.05 10.66 0.28
C LEU A 125 -5.88 12.15 0.59
N ASP A 126 -5.10 12.85 -0.21
CA ASP A 126 -4.86 14.29 -0.05
C ASP A 126 -6.17 15.09 -0.15
N SER A 127 -7.02 14.74 -1.11
CA SER A 127 -8.33 15.38 -1.31
C SER A 127 -9.26 15.13 -0.12
N LYS A 128 -9.36 13.90 0.37
CA LYS A 128 -10.19 13.56 1.54
C LYS A 128 -9.71 14.25 2.81
N ILE A 129 -8.40 14.39 3.00
CA ILE A 129 -7.86 15.16 4.12
C ILE A 129 -8.28 16.62 4.04
N LYS A 130 -8.13 17.24 2.88
CA LYS A 130 -8.50 18.66 2.66
C LYS A 130 -10.00 18.90 2.82
N LEU A 131 -10.82 17.96 2.37
CA LEU A 131 -12.29 18.04 2.49
C LEU A 131 -12.81 17.64 3.87
N GLY A 132 -11.97 17.07 4.73
CA GLY A 132 -12.37 16.57 6.04
C GLY A 132 -13.27 15.33 5.97
N THR A 133 -13.18 14.56 4.89
CA THR A 133 -14.04 13.38 4.65
C THR A 133 -13.32 12.03 4.87
N LEU A 134 -12.09 12.06 5.33
CA LEU A 134 -11.35 10.82 5.63
C LEU A 134 -11.85 10.20 6.93
N ASN A 135 -12.35 9.00 6.84
CA ASN A 135 -12.85 8.24 7.99
C ASN A 135 -11.78 7.36 8.61
#